data_f0b203230a21237926394bc890dae95a
#
_entry.id   f0b203230a21237926394bc890dae95a
#
_cell.length_a   1.000
_cell.length_b   1.000
_cell.length_c   1.000
_cell.angle_alpha   90.00
_cell.angle_beta   90.00
_cell.angle_gamma   90.00
#
_symmetry.space_group_name_H-M   'P 1'
#
loop_
_entity.id
_entity.type
_entity.pdbx_description
1 polymer ?
#
loop_
_entity_poly.entity_id
_entity_poly.type
_entity_poly.pdbx_seq_one_letter_code
_entity_poly.pdbx_strand_id
1 'polypeptide(L)'
;VRRIDAFLDQPERTIPPARREAARGNVEFAHVTFGYGERHVLKDFSMTVKQGEQVTLVGRTGAGKSTVFKLLLGLYQPEAGTVTIGGVKVGDITDRERRTCIGCVEQHFSRVPGTVLEQITLGDPQITGEMARAAAALAGIDAAIRALPEGYDTVCTEGIFSQGEWQLLSIARAAAADPA
;
A
#
# COMPACT_ATOMS: atom_id res chain seq x y z
N VAL A 1 -22.49 -2.08 21.22
CA VAL A 1 -23.30 -3.08 20.52
C VAL A 1 -23.70 -2.52 19.15
N ARG A 2 -24.54 -1.43 19.00
CA ARG A 2 -25.01 -0.89 17.70
C ARG A 2 -23.90 -0.57 16.66
N ARG A 3 -22.67 -0.22 17.09
CA ARG A 3 -21.55 0.05 16.18
C ARG A 3 -20.93 -1.23 15.61
N ILE A 4 -20.96 -2.31 16.37
CA ILE A 4 -20.46 -3.62 15.93
C ILE A 4 -21.45 -4.23 14.94
N ASP A 5 -22.76 -4.14 15.24
CA ASP A 5 -23.81 -4.64 14.34
C ASP A 5 -23.73 -3.93 12.97
N ALA A 6 -23.60 -2.58 12.96
CA ALA A 6 -23.45 -1.81 11.72
C ALA A 6 -22.18 -2.14 10.93
N PHE A 7 -21.13 -2.64 11.60
CA PHE A 7 -19.91 -3.11 10.93
C PHE A 7 -20.11 -4.51 10.34
N LEU A 8 -20.82 -5.39 11.04
CA LEU A 8 -21.12 -6.75 10.58
C LEU A 8 -22.15 -6.77 9.46
N ASP A 9 -23.00 -5.76 9.36
CA ASP A 9 -24.01 -5.61 8.31
C ASP A 9 -23.45 -5.00 7.01
N GLN A 10 -22.15 -4.64 6.97
CA GLN A 10 -21.54 -4.18 5.73
C GLN A 10 -21.42 -5.34 4.73
N PRO A 11 -21.79 -5.13 3.47
CA PRO A 11 -21.64 -6.16 2.45
C PRO A 11 -20.17 -6.58 2.35
N GLU A 12 -19.93 -7.88 2.40
CA GLU A 12 -18.58 -8.43 2.18
C GLU A 12 -18.06 -7.98 0.82
N ARG A 13 -16.80 -7.53 0.80
CA ARG A 13 -16.15 -7.16 -0.43
C ARG A 13 -16.04 -8.40 -1.33
N THR A 14 -16.62 -8.34 -2.51
CA THR A 14 -16.44 -9.40 -3.51
C THR A 14 -14.96 -9.47 -3.90
N ILE A 15 -14.31 -10.61 -3.65
CA ILE A 15 -12.93 -10.84 -4.07
C ILE A 15 -12.95 -11.21 -5.55
N PRO A 16 -12.34 -10.40 -6.44
CA PRO A 16 -12.27 -10.73 -7.87
C PRO A 16 -11.40 -11.98 -8.09
N PRO A 17 -11.60 -12.72 -9.19
CA PRO A 17 -10.75 -13.86 -9.52
C PRO A 17 -9.30 -13.40 -9.75
N ALA A 18 -8.34 -14.16 -9.20
CA ALA A 18 -6.92 -13.88 -9.38
C ALA A 18 -6.52 -13.90 -10.87
N ARG A 19 -5.70 -12.95 -11.28
CA ARG A 19 -5.15 -12.85 -12.64
C ARG A 19 -3.84 -13.63 -12.74
N ARG A 20 -3.46 -13.97 -13.96
CA ARG A 20 -2.17 -14.65 -14.22
C ARG A 20 -0.99 -13.69 -14.15
N GLU A 21 -1.21 -12.41 -14.48
CA GLU A 21 -0.16 -11.37 -14.51
C GLU A 21 -0.59 -10.17 -13.68
N ALA A 22 0.37 -9.58 -12.96
CA ALA A 22 0.17 -8.34 -12.22
C ALA A 22 -0.16 -7.19 -13.18
N ALA A 23 -1.03 -6.28 -12.77
CA ALA A 23 -1.32 -5.07 -13.54
C ALA A 23 -0.08 -4.16 -13.54
N ARG A 24 0.50 -3.93 -14.71
CA ARG A 24 1.67 -3.07 -14.92
C ARG A 24 1.38 -2.06 -16.01
N GLY A 25 1.87 -0.84 -15.86
CA GLY A 25 1.71 0.21 -16.85
C GLY A 25 1.25 1.54 -16.26
N ASN A 26 0.59 2.35 -17.08
CA ASN A 26 0.11 3.66 -16.66
C ASN A 26 -0.94 3.56 -15.55
N VAL A 27 -0.92 4.54 -14.65
CA VAL A 27 -2.01 4.80 -13.70
C VAL A 27 -2.92 5.85 -14.29
N GLU A 28 -4.21 5.57 -14.35
CA GLU A 28 -5.18 6.49 -14.94
C GLU A 28 -6.37 6.70 -14.02
N PHE A 29 -6.72 7.96 -13.81
CA PHE A 29 -7.96 8.42 -13.23
C PHE A 29 -8.77 9.06 -14.36
N ALA A 30 -9.93 8.51 -14.67
CA ALA A 30 -10.78 9.02 -15.74
C ALA A 30 -12.13 9.48 -15.18
N HIS A 31 -12.35 10.80 -15.19
CA HIS A 31 -13.59 11.46 -14.75
C HIS A 31 -14.06 11.03 -13.36
N VAL A 32 -13.12 10.90 -12.42
CA VAL A 32 -13.36 10.38 -11.07
C VAL A 32 -14.10 11.40 -10.21
N THR A 33 -15.27 11.01 -9.71
CA THR A 33 -16.01 11.72 -8.67
C THR A 33 -16.07 10.85 -7.43
N PHE A 34 -15.71 11.41 -6.28
CA PHE A 34 -15.72 10.72 -5.00
C PHE A 34 -15.93 11.68 -3.82
N GLY A 35 -16.67 11.23 -2.82
CA GLY A 35 -16.88 11.93 -1.56
C GLY A 35 -16.91 11.01 -0.35
N TYR A 36 -16.84 11.61 0.82
CA TYR A 36 -17.11 10.96 2.10
C TYR A 36 -18.49 11.41 2.57
N GLY A 37 -19.50 10.55 2.41
CA GLY A 37 -20.89 10.92 2.61
C GLY A 37 -21.37 11.98 1.60
N GLU A 38 -22.05 13.02 2.05
CA GLU A 38 -22.61 14.06 1.17
C GLU A 38 -21.55 15.02 0.57
N ARG A 39 -20.32 15.00 1.08
CA ARG A 39 -19.26 15.94 0.67
C ARG A 39 -18.37 15.31 -0.41
N HIS A 40 -18.52 15.76 -1.65
CA HIS A 40 -17.58 15.41 -2.71
C HIS A 40 -16.21 16.07 -2.50
N VAL A 41 -15.16 15.26 -2.53
CA VAL A 41 -13.75 15.66 -2.38
C VAL A 41 -13.07 15.75 -3.75
N LEU A 42 -13.37 14.81 -4.64
CA LEU A 42 -12.96 14.82 -6.04
C LEU A 42 -14.21 15.01 -6.91
N LYS A 43 -14.11 15.90 -7.90
CA LYS A 43 -15.18 16.19 -8.83
C LYS A 43 -14.61 16.18 -10.24
N ASP A 44 -15.03 15.22 -11.05
CA ASP A 44 -14.59 15.04 -12.44
C ASP A 44 -13.05 15.06 -12.59
N PHE A 45 -12.36 14.41 -11.63
CA PHE A 45 -10.91 14.40 -11.57
C PHE A 45 -10.33 13.42 -12.59
N SER A 46 -9.45 13.93 -13.45
CA SER A 46 -8.73 13.12 -14.43
C SER A 46 -7.22 13.35 -14.31
N MET A 47 -6.45 12.28 -14.33
CA MET A 47 -4.98 12.29 -14.24
C MET A 47 -4.43 11.02 -14.87
N THR A 48 -3.33 11.13 -15.58
CA THR A 48 -2.56 9.99 -16.07
C THR A 48 -1.13 10.11 -15.58
N VAL A 49 -0.60 9.03 -15.02
CA VAL A 49 0.81 8.86 -14.67
C VAL A 49 1.35 7.74 -15.55
N LYS A 50 2.30 8.06 -16.41
CA LYS A 50 2.93 7.06 -17.30
C LYS A 50 3.89 6.19 -16.52
N GLN A 51 4.11 4.97 -17.01
CA GLN A 51 5.10 4.08 -16.43
C GLN A 51 6.49 4.75 -16.39
N GLY A 52 7.16 4.72 -15.24
CA GLY A 52 8.46 5.37 -15.00
C GLY A 52 8.37 6.88 -14.72
N GLU A 53 7.18 7.49 -14.76
CA GLU A 53 7.00 8.90 -14.45
C GLU A 53 6.94 9.13 -12.94
N GLN A 54 7.57 10.23 -12.48
CA GLN A 54 7.47 10.69 -11.10
C GLN A 54 6.52 11.87 -11.01
N VAL A 55 5.47 11.73 -10.21
CA VAL A 55 4.44 12.75 -10.03
C VAL A 55 4.34 13.15 -8.56
N THR A 56 4.31 14.44 -8.29
CA THR A 56 4.10 14.98 -6.95
C THR A 56 2.77 15.69 -6.88
N LEU A 57 1.89 15.24 -5.96
CA LEU A 57 0.63 15.91 -5.68
C LEU A 57 0.83 17.00 -4.62
N VAL A 58 0.67 18.25 -5.02
CA VAL A 58 0.75 19.42 -4.13
C VAL A 58 -0.61 20.07 -3.95
N GLY A 59 -0.84 20.70 -2.81
CA GLY A 59 -2.09 21.38 -2.51
C GLY A 59 -2.34 21.55 -1.01
N ARG A 60 -3.31 22.37 -0.65
CA ARG A 60 -3.71 22.60 0.74
C ARG A 60 -4.20 21.34 1.43
N THR A 61 -4.16 21.33 2.76
CA THR A 61 -4.82 20.26 3.54
C THR A 61 -6.30 20.19 3.15
N GLY A 62 -6.81 18.98 2.94
CA GLY A 62 -8.20 18.77 2.50
C GLY A 62 -8.43 18.86 0.98
N ALA A 63 -7.41 19.15 0.15
CA ALA A 63 -7.53 19.20 -1.32
C ALA A 63 -7.72 17.84 -2.01
N GLY A 64 -7.88 16.74 -1.26
CA GLY A 64 -8.14 15.43 -1.85
C GLY A 64 -6.90 14.59 -2.17
N LYS A 65 -5.67 15.05 -1.87
CA LYS A 65 -4.43 14.30 -2.16
C LYS A 65 -4.45 12.87 -1.58
N SER A 66 -4.75 12.75 -0.30
CA SER A 66 -4.85 11.43 0.36
C SER A 66 -6.00 10.59 -0.19
N THR A 67 -7.04 11.23 -0.72
CA THR A 67 -8.18 10.54 -1.35
C THR A 67 -7.75 9.90 -2.67
N VAL A 68 -6.92 10.58 -3.47
CA VAL A 68 -6.34 10.02 -4.69
C VAL A 68 -5.57 8.73 -4.37
N PHE A 69 -4.69 8.75 -3.36
CA PHE A 69 -3.97 7.55 -2.93
C PHE A 69 -4.89 6.45 -2.42
N LYS A 70 -5.91 6.79 -1.63
CA LYS A 70 -6.88 5.80 -1.12
C LYS A 70 -7.68 5.13 -2.23
N LEU A 71 -8.05 5.86 -3.28
CA LEU A 71 -8.69 5.30 -4.46
C LEU A 71 -7.73 4.42 -5.26
N LEU A 72 -6.47 4.86 -5.45
CA LEU A 72 -5.43 4.07 -6.12
C LEU A 72 -5.13 2.76 -5.36
N LEU A 73 -5.08 2.81 -4.04
CA LEU A 73 -4.94 1.63 -3.19
C LEU A 73 -6.20 0.75 -3.16
N GLY A 74 -7.30 1.18 -3.78
CA GLY A 74 -8.57 0.46 -3.80
C GLY A 74 -9.25 0.35 -2.44
N LEU A 75 -8.90 1.22 -1.48
CA LEU A 75 -9.56 1.29 -0.17
C LEU A 75 -10.99 1.84 -0.29
N TYR A 76 -11.24 2.60 -1.34
CA TYR A 76 -12.55 3.13 -1.71
C TYR A 76 -12.79 2.96 -3.20
N GLN A 77 -14.06 2.95 -3.58
CA GLN A 77 -14.48 2.96 -4.98
C GLN A 77 -15.00 4.34 -5.36
N PRO A 78 -14.72 4.87 -6.56
CA PRO A 78 -15.29 6.12 -7.02
C PRO A 78 -16.79 5.99 -7.24
N GLU A 79 -17.53 7.07 -6.99
CA GLU A 79 -18.99 7.16 -7.28
C GLU A 79 -19.24 7.24 -8.80
N ALA A 80 -18.32 7.91 -9.51
CA ALA A 80 -18.33 7.97 -10.97
C ALA A 80 -16.90 7.96 -11.51
N GLY A 81 -16.74 7.57 -12.76
CA GLY A 81 -15.43 7.44 -13.40
C GLY A 81 -14.72 6.13 -13.06
N THR A 82 -13.45 6.04 -13.39
CA THR A 82 -12.65 4.83 -13.19
C THR A 82 -11.22 5.15 -12.76
N VAL A 83 -10.63 4.26 -11.97
CA VAL A 83 -9.20 4.24 -11.65
C VAL A 83 -8.62 2.93 -12.16
N THR A 84 -7.56 3.02 -12.97
CA THR A 84 -6.93 1.84 -13.58
C THR A 84 -5.41 1.84 -13.38
N ILE A 85 -4.81 0.65 -13.39
CA ILE A 85 -3.37 0.40 -13.47
C ILE A 85 -3.15 -0.53 -14.66
N GLY A 86 -2.38 -0.09 -15.66
CA GLY A 86 -2.18 -0.87 -16.88
C GLY A 86 -3.49 -1.26 -17.57
N GLY A 87 -4.50 -0.39 -17.54
CA GLY A 87 -5.84 -0.65 -18.09
C GLY A 87 -6.75 -1.54 -17.23
N VAL A 88 -6.25 -2.04 -16.09
CA VAL A 88 -7.01 -2.87 -15.15
C VAL A 88 -7.66 -1.99 -14.09
N LYS A 89 -8.98 -2.10 -13.89
CA LYS A 89 -9.65 -1.35 -12.80
C LYS A 89 -9.09 -1.77 -11.44
N VAL A 90 -8.78 -0.79 -10.60
CA VAL A 90 -8.22 -1.05 -9.27
C VAL A 90 -9.15 -1.91 -8.40
N GLY A 91 -10.46 -1.79 -8.58
CA GLY A 91 -11.46 -2.64 -7.92
C GLY A 91 -11.38 -4.11 -8.29
N ASP A 92 -10.84 -4.43 -9.47
CA ASP A 92 -10.69 -5.79 -10.00
C ASP A 92 -9.34 -6.42 -9.67
N ILE A 93 -8.43 -5.68 -9.01
CA ILE A 93 -7.13 -6.18 -8.55
C ILE A 93 -7.32 -6.82 -7.16
N THR A 94 -6.93 -8.09 -7.01
CA THR A 94 -7.00 -8.76 -5.71
C THR A 94 -6.00 -8.16 -4.73
N ASP A 95 -6.21 -8.33 -3.42
CA ASP A 95 -5.29 -7.80 -2.41
C ASP A 95 -3.89 -8.41 -2.52
N ARG A 96 -3.80 -9.66 -2.98
CA ARG A 96 -2.53 -10.32 -3.26
C ARG A 96 -1.81 -9.70 -4.45
N GLU A 97 -2.49 -9.51 -5.58
CA GLU A 97 -1.92 -8.87 -6.77
C GLU A 97 -1.55 -7.41 -6.49
N ARG A 98 -2.29 -6.74 -5.62
CA ARG A 98 -2.05 -5.34 -5.26
C ARG A 98 -0.64 -5.10 -4.72
N ARG A 99 -0.09 -6.03 -3.94
CA ARG A 99 1.29 -5.93 -3.42
C ARG A 99 2.35 -5.97 -4.51
N THR A 100 2.09 -6.69 -5.61
CA THR A 100 2.98 -6.74 -6.78
C THR A 100 2.76 -5.61 -7.77
N CYS A 101 1.68 -4.82 -7.61
CA CYS A 101 1.39 -3.66 -8.44
C CYS A 101 1.78 -2.34 -7.78
N ILE A 102 1.61 -2.24 -6.44
CA ILE A 102 1.71 -0.98 -5.72
C ILE A 102 2.55 -1.17 -4.46
N GLY A 103 3.68 -0.48 -4.38
CA GLY A 103 4.40 -0.25 -3.13
C GLY A 103 3.89 1.03 -2.46
N CYS A 104 3.49 0.94 -1.19
CA CYS A 104 3.04 2.10 -0.42
C CYS A 104 3.94 2.30 0.80
N VAL A 105 4.47 3.51 0.95
CA VAL A 105 5.21 3.93 2.14
C VAL A 105 4.38 5.00 2.85
N GLU A 106 3.91 4.66 4.05
CA GLU A 106 3.15 5.59 4.89
C GLU A 106 4.07 6.46 5.74
N GLN A 107 3.57 7.62 6.15
CA GLN A 107 4.30 8.53 7.05
C GLN A 107 4.53 7.91 8.43
N HIS A 108 3.60 7.10 8.91
CA HIS A 108 3.68 6.37 10.17
C HIS A 108 3.75 4.87 9.89
N PHE A 109 4.78 4.23 10.43
CA PHE A 109 4.92 2.79 10.29
C PHE A 109 3.92 2.05 11.18
N SER A 110 3.06 1.25 10.56
CA SER A 110 2.16 0.35 11.26
C SER A 110 2.88 -0.96 11.58
N ARG A 111 3.17 -1.18 12.86
CA ARG A 111 3.80 -2.42 13.35
C ARG A 111 2.78 -3.55 13.38
N VAL A 112 3.21 -4.75 13.03
CA VAL A 112 2.49 -6.00 13.26
C VAL A 112 3.19 -6.79 14.36
N PRO A 113 2.50 -7.63 15.15
CA PRO A 113 3.18 -8.56 16.05
C PRO A 113 4.11 -9.49 15.27
N GLY A 114 5.30 -9.76 15.82
CA GLY A 114 6.25 -10.69 15.22
C GLY A 114 7.67 -10.16 15.10
N THR A 115 8.49 -10.85 14.31
CA THR A 115 9.91 -10.59 14.08
C THR A 115 10.14 -9.45 13.09
N VAL A 116 11.37 -8.97 12.98
CA VAL A 116 11.77 -8.00 11.94
C VAL A 116 11.49 -8.55 10.54
N LEU A 117 11.75 -9.84 10.32
CA LEU A 117 11.43 -10.48 9.05
C LEU A 117 9.93 -10.40 8.74
N GLU A 118 9.09 -10.67 9.72
CA GLU A 118 7.63 -10.60 9.58
C GLU A 118 7.12 -9.17 9.38
N GLN A 119 7.83 -8.14 9.90
CA GLN A 119 7.52 -6.74 9.57
C GLN A 119 7.66 -6.46 8.08
N ILE A 120 8.62 -7.10 7.40
CA ILE A 120 8.87 -6.89 5.97
C ILE A 120 7.94 -7.76 5.12
N THR A 121 7.84 -9.04 5.44
CA THR A 121 7.06 -10.01 4.64
C THR A 121 5.55 -9.91 4.87
N LEU A 122 5.12 -9.44 6.04
CA LEU A 122 3.72 -9.47 6.50
C LEU A 122 3.10 -10.88 6.44
N GLY A 123 3.92 -11.92 6.61
CA GLY A 123 3.49 -13.31 6.53
C GLY A 123 3.12 -13.79 5.11
N ASP A 124 3.44 -13.03 4.08
CA ASP A 124 3.21 -13.45 2.70
C ASP A 124 4.21 -14.56 2.30
N PRO A 125 3.74 -15.79 2.01
CA PRO A 125 4.61 -16.91 1.68
C PRO A 125 5.37 -16.73 0.35
N GLN A 126 4.99 -15.76 -0.47
CA GLN A 126 5.70 -15.46 -1.73
C GLN A 126 6.91 -14.56 -1.52
N ILE A 127 6.97 -13.82 -0.41
CA ILE A 127 8.11 -12.99 -0.07
C ILE A 127 9.07 -13.82 0.78
N THR A 128 10.10 -14.32 0.12
CA THR A 128 11.13 -15.13 0.80
C THR A 128 11.99 -14.28 1.74
N GLY A 129 12.66 -14.92 2.69
CA GLY A 129 13.62 -14.22 3.55
C GLY A 129 14.79 -13.58 2.76
N GLU A 130 15.12 -14.11 1.60
CA GLU A 130 16.12 -13.53 0.70
C GLU A 130 15.61 -12.23 0.07
N MET A 131 14.38 -12.22 -0.45
CA MET A 131 13.73 -11.00 -0.97
C MET A 131 13.62 -9.92 0.10
N ALA A 132 13.25 -10.31 1.32
CA ALA A 132 13.16 -9.38 2.45
C ALA A 132 14.53 -8.76 2.80
N ARG A 133 15.61 -9.56 2.81
CA ARG A 133 16.98 -9.06 3.04
C ARG A 133 17.45 -8.15 1.91
N ALA A 134 17.18 -8.49 0.66
CA ALA A 134 17.50 -7.65 -0.48
C ALA A 134 16.78 -6.29 -0.41
N ALA A 135 15.49 -6.30 -0.06
CA ALA A 135 14.70 -5.09 0.15
C ALA A 135 15.22 -4.25 1.33
N ALA A 136 15.63 -4.89 2.42
CA ALA A 136 16.24 -4.19 3.56
C ALA A 136 17.58 -3.55 3.21
N ALA A 137 18.40 -4.23 2.40
CA ALA A 137 19.65 -3.68 1.89
C ALA A 137 19.40 -2.48 0.96
N LEU A 138 18.42 -2.59 0.05
CA LEU A 138 17.99 -1.50 -0.83
C LEU A 138 17.51 -0.28 -0.03
N ALA A 139 16.74 -0.50 1.03
CA ALA A 139 16.24 0.55 1.91
C ALA A 139 17.33 1.13 2.84
N GLY A 140 18.49 0.48 2.98
CA GLY A 140 19.59 0.92 3.84
C GLY A 140 19.43 0.56 5.31
N ILE A 141 18.55 -0.39 5.67
CA ILE A 141 18.29 -0.81 7.07
C ILE A 141 18.98 -2.14 7.44
N ASP A 142 19.51 -2.91 6.49
CA ASP A 142 20.07 -4.24 6.71
C ASP A 142 21.16 -4.26 7.79
N ALA A 143 22.06 -3.28 7.78
CA ALA A 143 23.12 -3.19 8.79
C ALA A 143 22.59 -3.02 10.22
N ALA A 144 21.57 -2.18 10.42
CA ALA A 144 20.93 -1.97 11.70
C ALA A 144 20.18 -3.24 12.16
N ILE A 145 19.54 -3.96 11.25
CA ILE A 145 18.86 -5.23 11.55
C ILE A 145 19.89 -6.27 12.00
N ARG A 146 20.99 -6.43 11.28
CA ARG A 146 22.05 -7.41 11.62
C ARG A 146 22.77 -7.11 12.94
N ALA A 147 22.75 -5.86 13.40
CA ALA A 147 23.30 -5.47 14.68
C ALA A 147 22.42 -5.86 15.88
N LEU A 148 21.16 -6.27 15.64
CA LEU A 148 20.27 -6.77 16.68
C LEU A 148 20.73 -8.17 17.16
N PRO A 149 20.46 -8.55 18.42
CA PRO A 149 20.91 -9.82 19.00
C PRO A 149 20.56 -11.06 18.17
N GLU A 150 19.36 -11.09 17.59
CA GLU A 150 18.86 -12.20 16.75
C GLU A 150 18.67 -11.77 15.28
N GLY A 151 19.18 -10.59 14.90
CA GLY A 151 19.09 -10.07 13.55
C GLY A 151 17.62 -9.98 13.05
N TYR A 152 17.33 -10.61 11.94
CA TYR A 152 15.98 -10.63 11.32
C TYR A 152 14.94 -11.40 12.15
N ASP A 153 15.38 -12.31 13.03
CA ASP A 153 14.50 -13.10 13.89
C ASP A 153 14.19 -12.38 15.21
N THR A 154 14.77 -11.21 15.44
CA THR A 154 14.48 -10.38 16.61
C THR A 154 13.02 -9.97 16.65
N VAL A 155 12.33 -10.25 17.75
CA VAL A 155 10.93 -9.85 17.95
C VAL A 155 10.86 -8.32 18.11
N CYS A 156 9.98 -7.70 17.33
CA CYS A 156 9.81 -6.26 17.31
C CYS A 156 9.06 -5.75 18.54
N THR A 157 9.78 -5.03 19.39
CA THR A 157 9.25 -4.32 20.56
C THR A 157 9.37 -2.80 20.41
N GLU A 158 8.79 -2.04 21.33
CA GLU A 158 8.99 -0.60 21.39
C GLU A 158 10.46 -0.28 21.65
N GLY A 159 11.01 0.69 20.92
CA GLY A 159 12.39 1.17 21.11
C GLY A 159 13.47 0.36 20.41
N ILE A 160 13.13 -0.73 19.71
CA ILE A 160 14.12 -1.53 18.95
C ILE A 160 14.74 -0.73 17.79
N PHE A 161 13.97 0.16 17.18
CA PHE A 161 14.40 1.06 16.12
C PHE A 161 14.03 2.50 16.44
N SER A 162 14.85 3.44 15.98
CA SER A 162 14.49 4.86 15.90
C SER A 162 13.36 5.10 14.90
N GLN A 163 12.73 6.27 14.94
CA GLN A 163 11.67 6.64 14.00
C GLN A 163 12.16 6.59 12.53
N GLY A 164 13.41 7.01 12.28
CA GLY A 164 14.01 6.94 10.95
C GLY A 164 14.20 5.51 10.47
N GLU A 165 14.67 4.60 11.34
CA GLU A 165 14.84 3.18 11.01
C GLU A 165 13.50 2.49 10.75
N TRP A 166 12.44 2.83 11.51
CA TRP A 166 11.09 2.37 11.20
C TRP A 166 10.62 2.82 9.81
N GLN A 167 11.01 4.02 9.39
CA GLN A 167 10.69 4.51 8.05
C GLN A 167 11.44 3.74 6.96
N LEU A 168 12.73 3.44 7.18
CA LEU A 168 13.50 2.59 6.27
C LEU A 168 12.90 1.17 6.20
N LEU A 169 12.43 0.64 7.33
CA LEU A 169 11.74 -0.66 7.34
C LEU A 169 10.41 -0.62 6.57
N SER A 170 9.69 0.51 6.58
CA SER A 170 8.51 0.73 5.74
C SER A 170 8.84 0.69 4.24
N ILE A 171 9.98 1.28 3.86
CA ILE A 171 10.48 1.23 2.47
C ILE A 171 10.85 -0.22 2.09
N ALA A 172 11.56 -0.94 2.97
CA ALA A 172 11.89 -2.34 2.75
C ALA A 172 10.62 -3.20 2.57
N ARG A 173 9.61 -3.00 3.41
CA ARG A 173 8.28 -3.67 3.28
C ARG A 173 7.63 -3.40 1.92
N ALA A 174 7.65 -2.16 1.46
CA ALA A 174 7.06 -1.78 0.18
C ALA A 174 7.84 -2.40 -0.99
N ALA A 175 9.18 -2.45 -0.91
CA ALA A 175 10.05 -2.96 -1.96
C ALA A 175 10.09 -4.51 -2.01
N ALA A 176 9.80 -5.21 -0.90
CA ALA A 176 9.98 -6.65 -0.80
C ALA A 176 9.12 -7.47 -1.77
N ALA A 177 7.98 -6.93 -2.21
CA ALA A 177 7.11 -7.56 -3.20
C ALA A 177 7.48 -7.19 -4.66
N ASP A 178 8.57 -6.44 -4.87
CA ASP A 178 9.01 -5.93 -6.19
C ASP A 178 7.85 -5.31 -6.98
N PRO A 179 7.21 -4.25 -6.47
CA PRO A 179 6.06 -3.65 -7.14
C PRO A 179 6.44 -3.05 -8.49
N ALA A 180 5.48 -3.02 -9.40
CA ALA A 180 5.64 -2.64 -10.80
C ALA A 180 5.97 -1.15 -11.02
#